data_6601b27e7bce48f8cb265622a309eb07
#
_entry.id   6601b27e7bce48f8cb265622a309eb07
#
_cell.length_a   1.000
_cell.length_b   1.000
_cell.length_c   1.000
_cell.angle_alpha   90.00
_cell.angle_beta   90.00
_cell.angle_gamma   90.00
#
_symmetry.space_group_name_H-M   'P 1'
#
loop_
_entity.id
_entity.type
_entity.pdbx_description
1 polymer ?
#
loop_
_entity_poly.entity_id
_entity_poly.type
_entity_poly.pdbx_seq_one_letter_code
_entity_poly.pdbx_strand_id
1 'polypeptide(L)'
;MYLSKLKLKSIGLALFVITFLFTSHAKSLDKFDRADRVSDYFAGILSFNENKYDESYKFFRKLNGLEFSHPDYSAKYLYSLVNSGNFREAFNYSKKLERQNVNIFESRLVLGVYYLKYSKLDLAKENFQKAKETKRSVLNDYVTNSLNNWSNLKTSNLNNSMIEIKKIDERFENLKKIQNIFLNCYFDGPNTDSLYKELISNKKTDFSRYNY
;
A
#
# COMPACT_ATOMS: atom_id res chain seq x y z
N MET A 1 51.84 48.88 -22.26
CA MET A 1 51.22 47.71 -22.96
C MET A 1 51.54 46.32 -22.35
N TYR A 2 52.54 46.21 -21.46
CA TYR A 2 52.91 44.93 -20.82
C TYR A 2 52.06 44.56 -19.56
N LEU A 3 51.63 45.55 -18.80
CA LEU A 3 50.86 45.34 -17.55
C LEU A 3 49.42 44.82 -17.74
N SER A 4 48.81 45.11 -18.90
CA SER A 4 47.46 44.63 -19.22
C SER A 4 47.44 43.12 -19.57
N LYS A 5 48.50 42.59 -20.19
CA LYS A 5 48.62 41.18 -20.54
C LYS A 5 48.90 40.28 -19.33
N LEU A 6 49.57 40.80 -18.29
CA LEU A 6 49.81 40.06 -17.04
C LEU A 6 48.51 39.89 -16.22
N LYS A 7 47.69 40.94 -16.13
CA LYS A 7 46.39 40.86 -15.42
C LYS A 7 45.41 39.90 -16.10
N LEU A 8 45.42 39.86 -17.43
CA LEU A 8 44.53 38.95 -18.18
C LEU A 8 44.91 37.47 -17.98
N LYS A 9 46.22 37.18 -17.91
CA LYS A 9 46.70 35.81 -17.64
C LYS A 9 46.40 35.33 -16.20
N SER A 10 46.46 36.24 -15.22
CA SER A 10 46.16 35.91 -13.82
C SER A 10 44.65 35.66 -13.61
N ILE A 11 43.79 36.41 -14.30
CA ILE A 11 42.34 36.22 -14.26
C ILE A 11 41.94 34.88 -14.92
N GLY A 12 42.55 34.51 -16.05
CA GLY A 12 42.33 33.24 -16.70
C GLY A 12 42.75 32.06 -15.84
N LEU A 13 43.89 32.16 -15.12
CA LEU A 13 44.37 31.13 -14.22
C LEU A 13 43.43 30.97 -13.00
N ALA A 14 42.95 32.08 -12.43
CA ALA A 14 42.00 32.05 -11.32
C ALA A 14 40.65 31.42 -11.71
N LEU A 15 40.12 31.76 -12.88
CA LEU A 15 38.89 31.13 -13.42
C LEU A 15 39.09 29.63 -13.67
N PHE A 16 40.23 29.22 -14.18
CA PHE A 16 40.53 27.80 -14.42
C PHE A 16 40.61 27.01 -13.10
N VAL A 17 41.22 27.55 -12.06
CA VAL A 17 41.30 26.93 -10.72
C VAL A 17 39.89 26.86 -10.08
N ILE A 18 39.07 27.89 -10.23
CA ILE A 18 37.70 27.89 -9.72
C ILE A 18 36.86 26.83 -10.41
N THR A 19 36.92 26.69 -11.73
CA THR A 19 36.17 25.64 -12.45
C THR A 19 36.65 24.25 -12.07
N PHE A 20 37.93 24.03 -11.79
CA PHE A 20 38.47 22.74 -11.34
C PHE A 20 38.03 22.38 -9.93
N LEU A 21 37.82 23.36 -9.05
CA LEU A 21 37.32 23.15 -7.69
C LEU A 21 35.82 22.78 -7.68
N PHE A 22 35.04 23.25 -8.65
CA PHE A 22 33.62 22.91 -8.75
C PHE A 22 33.37 21.57 -9.42
N THR A 23 34.28 21.01 -10.22
CA THR A 23 34.09 19.72 -10.89
C THR A 23 34.42 18.52 -9.99
N SER A 24 35.05 18.72 -8.84
CA SER A 24 35.45 17.62 -7.94
C SER A 24 34.38 17.16 -6.96
N HIS A 25 33.14 17.68 -7.03
CA HIS A 25 32.04 17.23 -6.17
C HIS A 25 30.96 16.43 -6.89
N ALA A 26 31.23 15.86 -8.06
CA ALA A 26 30.47 14.71 -8.51
C ALA A 26 30.80 13.55 -7.56
N LYS A 27 30.07 13.40 -6.45
CA LYS A 27 30.04 12.15 -5.70
C LYS A 27 29.75 11.05 -6.70
N SER A 28 30.77 10.30 -7.10
CA SER A 28 30.56 9.02 -7.73
C SER A 28 29.75 8.22 -6.70
N LEU A 29 28.46 8.04 -6.98
CA LEU A 29 27.66 7.07 -6.24
C LEU A 29 28.47 5.78 -6.26
N ASP A 30 28.93 5.37 -5.09
CA ASP A 30 29.89 4.30 -4.95
C ASP A 30 29.35 3.08 -5.70
N LYS A 31 30.16 2.52 -6.58
CA LYS A 31 29.77 1.36 -7.41
C LYS A 31 29.30 0.19 -6.53
N PHE A 32 29.83 0.11 -5.31
CA PHE A 32 29.45 -0.85 -4.30
C PHE A 32 28.06 -0.60 -3.72
N ASP A 33 27.68 0.66 -3.44
CA ASP A 33 26.34 1.02 -2.94
C ASP A 33 25.24 0.61 -3.94
N ARG A 34 25.48 0.73 -5.24
CA ARG A 34 24.57 0.24 -6.28
C ARG A 34 24.45 -1.28 -6.30
N ALA A 35 25.56 -1.99 -6.19
CA ALA A 35 25.57 -3.45 -6.19
C ALA A 35 24.84 -4.02 -4.99
N ASP A 36 25.06 -3.46 -3.79
CA ASP A 36 24.37 -3.85 -2.57
C ASP A 36 22.86 -3.59 -2.66
N ARG A 37 22.45 -2.45 -3.20
CA ARG A 37 21.02 -2.15 -3.41
C ARG A 37 20.35 -3.10 -4.39
N VAL A 38 21.03 -3.46 -5.47
CA VAL A 38 20.53 -4.47 -6.43
C VAL A 38 20.41 -5.83 -5.75
N SER A 39 21.42 -6.22 -4.97
CA SER A 39 21.41 -7.46 -4.20
C SER A 39 20.26 -7.50 -3.19
N ASP A 40 20.08 -6.43 -2.39
CA ASP A 40 18.98 -6.32 -1.42
C ASP A 40 17.61 -6.36 -2.10
N TYR A 41 17.47 -5.77 -3.30
CA TYR A 41 16.22 -5.83 -4.05
C TYR A 41 15.89 -7.29 -4.47
N PHE A 42 16.84 -8.00 -5.06
CA PHE A 42 16.61 -9.39 -5.47
C PHE A 42 16.41 -10.33 -4.28
N ALA A 43 17.16 -10.14 -3.19
CA ALA A 43 16.96 -10.89 -1.95
C ALA A 43 15.56 -10.64 -1.37
N GLY A 44 15.10 -9.39 -1.39
CA GLY A 44 13.76 -9.02 -0.98
C GLY A 44 12.66 -9.69 -1.83
N ILE A 45 12.83 -9.70 -3.15
CA ILE A 45 11.91 -10.36 -4.08
C ILE A 45 11.91 -11.88 -3.88
N LEU A 46 13.08 -12.50 -3.72
CA LEU A 46 13.20 -13.94 -3.50
C LEU A 46 12.47 -14.34 -2.19
N SER A 47 12.81 -13.67 -1.09
CA SER A 47 12.15 -13.90 0.20
C SER A 47 10.63 -13.68 0.12
N PHE A 48 10.19 -12.66 -0.63
CA PHE A 48 8.77 -12.40 -0.88
C PHE A 48 8.08 -13.57 -1.58
N ASN A 49 8.68 -14.09 -2.65
CA ASN A 49 8.13 -15.20 -3.42
C ASN A 49 8.12 -16.52 -2.63
N GLU A 50 9.01 -16.67 -1.65
CA GLU A 50 9.06 -17.79 -0.72
C GLU A 50 8.13 -17.60 0.50
N ASN A 51 7.32 -16.54 0.53
CA ASN A 51 6.45 -16.16 1.66
C ASN A 51 7.21 -15.87 2.97
N LYS A 52 8.52 -15.61 2.90
CA LYS A 52 9.36 -15.18 4.03
C LYS A 52 9.27 -13.68 4.24
N TYR A 53 8.10 -13.21 4.66
CA TYR A 53 7.79 -11.77 4.71
C TYR A 53 8.64 -11.01 5.72
N ASP A 54 9.04 -11.64 6.82
CA ASP A 54 9.94 -11.06 7.83
C ASP A 54 11.35 -10.78 7.30
N GLU A 55 11.84 -11.60 6.38
CA GLU A 55 13.11 -11.37 5.68
C GLU A 55 12.92 -10.34 4.57
N SER A 56 11.87 -10.51 3.79
CA SER A 56 11.56 -9.64 2.65
C SER A 56 11.50 -8.16 3.06
N TYR A 57 10.75 -7.82 4.12
CA TYR A 57 10.65 -6.42 4.52
C TYR A 57 11.99 -5.85 5.04
N LYS A 58 12.86 -6.66 5.64
CA LYS A 58 14.19 -6.22 6.10
C LYS A 58 15.09 -5.83 4.92
N PHE A 59 15.03 -6.58 3.83
CA PHE A 59 15.74 -6.23 2.59
C PHE A 59 15.13 -4.97 1.96
N PHE A 60 13.81 -4.93 1.77
CA PHE A 60 13.15 -3.78 1.17
C PHE A 60 13.33 -2.48 1.96
N ARG A 61 13.39 -2.56 3.29
CA ARG A 61 13.62 -1.40 4.16
C ARG A 61 14.91 -0.63 3.84
N LYS A 62 15.95 -1.31 3.36
CA LYS A 62 17.23 -0.70 2.98
C LYS A 62 17.15 0.10 1.67
N LEU A 63 16.09 -0.09 0.89
CA LEU A 63 15.95 0.43 -0.47
C LEU A 63 15.17 1.76 -0.54
N ASN A 64 15.33 2.59 0.46
CA ASN A 64 14.68 3.90 0.54
C ASN A 64 14.98 4.73 -0.72
N GLY A 65 13.93 5.31 -1.32
CA GLY A 65 14.02 6.11 -2.55
C GLY A 65 13.62 5.38 -3.84
N LEU A 66 13.38 4.04 -3.79
CA LEU A 66 12.87 3.30 -4.95
C LEU A 66 11.39 3.53 -5.22
N GLU A 67 10.66 4.08 -4.28
CA GLU A 67 9.22 4.31 -4.37
C GLU A 67 8.78 5.15 -5.57
N PHE A 68 9.66 6.00 -6.09
CA PHE A 68 9.38 6.85 -7.25
C PHE A 68 9.59 6.16 -8.59
N SER A 69 10.50 5.20 -8.63
CA SER A 69 10.89 4.51 -9.87
C SER A 69 10.30 3.11 -10.00
N HIS A 70 9.88 2.51 -8.90
CA HIS A 70 9.39 1.13 -8.84
C HIS A 70 8.13 1.01 -7.97
N PRO A 71 6.92 1.27 -8.52
CA PRO A 71 5.66 1.10 -7.79
C PRO A 71 5.49 -0.29 -7.19
N ASP A 72 5.93 -1.34 -7.89
CA ASP A 72 5.86 -2.72 -7.42
C ASP A 72 6.72 -2.98 -6.17
N TYR A 73 7.83 -2.26 -6.01
CA TYR A 73 8.61 -2.32 -4.78
C TYR A 73 7.79 -1.88 -3.58
N SER A 74 7.11 -0.73 -3.67
CA SER A 74 6.31 -0.20 -2.57
C SER A 74 5.14 -1.11 -2.21
N ALA A 75 4.49 -1.72 -3.21
CA ALA A 75 3.42 -2.68 -3.00
C ALA A 75 3.92 -3.94 -2.26
N LYS A 76 5.03 -4.53 -2.71
CA LYS A 76 5.62 -5.71 -2.06
C LYS A 76 6.15 -5.42 -0.66
N TYR A 77 6.75 -4.24 -0.46
CA TYR A 77 7.20 -3.82 0.87
C TYR A 77 6.03 -3.69 1.85
N LEU A 78 4.94 -3.01 1.45
CA LEU A 78 3.73 -2.91 2.26
C LEU A 78 3.12 -4.28 2.56
N TYR A 79 3.04 -5.14 1.54
CA TYR A 79 2.54 -6.49 1.71
C TYR A 79 3.37 -7.29 2.73
N SER A 80 4.70 -7.21 2.64
CA SER A 80 5.60 -7.87 3.58
C SER A 80 5.43 -7.34 5.00
N LEU A 81 5.32 -6.02 5.17
CA LEU A 81 5.08 -5.40 6.48
C LEU A 81 3.76 -5.86 7.11
N VAL A 82 2.68 -5.92 6.34
CA VAL A 82 1.36 -6.34 6.82
C VAL A 82 1.38 -7.82 7.23
N ASN A 83 1.96 -8.70 6.40
CA ASN A 83 2.02 -10.14 6.69
C ASN A 83 2.98 -10.49 7.83
N SER A 84 3.96 -9.63 8.11
CA SER A 84 4.86 -9.75 9.28
C SER A 84 4.27 -9.12 10.55
N GLY A 85 3.03 -8.61 10.52
CA GLY A 85 2.40 -7.96 11.67
C GLY A 85 2.93 -6.54 11.96
N ASN A 86 3.77 -5.97 11.11
CA ASN A 86 4.37 -4.65 11.28
C ASN A 86 3.43 -3.52 10.83
N PHE A 87 2.18 -3.54 11.29
CA PHE A 87 1.12 -2.61 10.85
C PHE A 87 1.43 -1.13 11.08
N ARG A 88 2.13 -0.80 12.17
CA ARG A 88 2.52 0.58 12.46
C ARG A 88 3.54 1.10 11.44
N GLU A 89 4.49 0.27 11.05
CA GLU A 89 5.48 0.63 10.02
C GLU A 89 4.81 0.74 8.64
N ALA A 90 3.90 -0.19 8.31
CA ALA A 90 3.09 -0.10 7.09
C ALA A 90 2.29 1.20 7.01
N PHE A 91 1.65 1.62 8.12
CA PHE A 91 0.96 2.90 8.19
C PHE A 91 1.91 4.09 7.98
N ASN A 92 3.04 4.12 8.68
CA ASN A 92 4.01 5.21 8.56
C ASN A 92 4.59 5.32 7.15
N TYR A 93 4.89 4.18 6.51
CA TYR A 93 5.34 4.13 5.13
C TYR A 93 4.26 4.61 4.16
N SER A 94 3.01 4.19 4.35
CA SER A 94 1.87 4.67 3.55
C SER A 94 1.67 6.18 3.69
N LYS A 95 1.86 6.75 4.89
CA LYS A 95 1.83 8.20 5.11
C LYS A 95 3.00 8.92 4.42
N LYS A 96 4.18 8.28 4.35
CA LYS A 96 5.31 8.80 3.58
C LYS A 96 4.97 8.87 2.09
N LEU A 97 4.44 7.78 1.52
CA LEU A 97 4.01 7.73 0.12
C LEU A 97 2.96 8.81 -0.19
N GLU A 98 1.98 8.98 0.70
CA GLU A 98 0.95 10.03 0.55
C GLU A 98 1.57 11.43 0.49
N ARG A 99 2.50 11.77 1.40
CA ARG A 99 3.20 13.07 1.40
C ARG A 99 4.05 13.31 0.14
N GLN A 100 4.52 12.23 -0.47
CA GLN A 100 5.32 12.26 -1.69
C GLN A 100 4.48 12.17 -2.97
N ASN A 101 3.13 12.21 -2.85
CA ASN A 101 2.18 12.03 -3.95
C ASN A 101 2.35 10.70 -4.71
N VAL A 102 2.95 9.68 -4.08
CA VAL A 102 3.00 8.32 -4.62
C VAL A 102 1.71 7.60 -4.24
N ASN A 103 0.87 7.39 -5.24
CA ASN A 103 -0.49 6.88 -5.04
C ASN A 103 -0.58 5.44 -5.53
N ILE A 104 -0.57 4.46 -4.63
CA ILE A 104 -0.74 3.05 -4.95
C ILE A 104 -1.90 2.46 -4.14
N PHE A 105 -2.54 1.44 -4.69
CA PHE A 105 -3.72 0.78 -4.11
C PHE A 105 -3.45 0.30 -2.68
N GLU A 106 -2.34 -0.40 -2.48
CA GLU A 106 -1.96 -1.02 -1.22
C GLU A 106 -1.78 0.02 -0.10
N SER A 107 -1.14 1.17 -0.41
CA SER A 107 -0.97 2.23 0.58
C SER A 107 -2.29 2.84 1.02
N ARG A 108 -3.22 3.02 0.07
CA ARG A 108 -4.56 3.54 0.37
C ARG A 108 -5.38 2.56 1.19
N LEU A 109 -5.28 1.27 0.91
CA LEU A 109 -5.90 0.24 1.75
C LEU A 109 -5.36 0.26 3.18
N VAL A 110 -4.04 0.28 3.35
CA VAL A 110 -3.40 0.33 4.68
C VAL A 110 -3.88 1.55 5.47
N LEU A 111 -3.90 2.74 4.84
CA LEU A 111 -4.39 3.96 5.48
C LEU A 111 -5.87 3.84 5.85
N GLY A 112 -6.70 3.38 4.91
CA GLY A 112 -8.14 3.23 5.12
C GLY A 112 -8.46 2.27 6.27
N VAL A 113 -7.86 1.09 6.29
CA VAL A 113 -8.05 0.09 7.34
C VAL A 113 -7.53 0.59 8.69
N TYR A 114 -6.40 1.28 8.72
CA TYR A 114 -5.88 1.89 9.94
C TYR A 114 -6.87 2.92 10.50
N TYR A 115 -7.37 3.82 9.67
CA TYR A 115 -8.35 4.81 10.11
C TYR A 115 -9.68 4.19 10.53
N LEU A 116 -10.13 3.13 9.85
CA LEU A 116 -11.32 2.38 10.23
C LEU A 116 -11.16 1.76 11.64
N LYS A 117 -10.03 1.12 11.91
CA LYS A 117 -9.71 0.55 13.23
C LYS A 117 -9.79 1.60 14.35
N TYR A 118 -9.38 2.84 14.09
CA TYR A 118 -9.42 3.92 15.07
C TYR A 118 -10.69 4.78 14.97
N SER A 119 -11.75 4.28 14.34
CA SER A 119 -13.04 4.95 14.19
C SER A 119 -12.99 6.32 13.51
N LYS A 120 -11.94 6.60 12.72
CA LYS A 120 -11.80 7.80 11.89
C LYS A 120 -12.47 7.57 10.54
N LEU A 121 -13.81 7.46 10.55
CA LEU A 121 -14.58 6.92 9.43
C LEU A 121 -14.45 7.75 8.16
N ASP A 122 -14.43 9.08 8.25
CA ASP A 122 -14.32 9.94 7.07
C ASP A 122 -12.96 9.78 6.37
N LEU A 123 -11.85 9.69 7.14
CA LEU A 123 -10.53 9.42 6.60
C LEU A 123 -10.44 7.99 6.01
N ALA A 124 -11.12 7.02 6.61
CA ALA A 124 -11.19 5.67 6.07
C ALA A 124 -11.88 5.67 4.71
N LYS A 125 -13.06 6.26 4.59
CA LYS A 125 -13.83 6.39 3.34
C LYS A 125 -13.04 7.08 2.24
N GLU A 126 -12.41 8.21 2.56
CA GLU A 126 -11.58 8.96 1.61
C GLU A 126 -10.46 8.06 1.04
N ASN A 127 -9.77 7.31 1.90
CA ASN A 127 -8.70 6.44 1.45
C ASN A 127 -9.20 5.24 0.65
N PHE A 128 -10.34 4.63 1.00
CA PHE A 128 -10.94 3.56 0.19
C PHE A 128 -11.41 4.07 -1.18
N GLN A 129 -11.94 5.28 -1.24
CA GLN A 129 -12.30 5.90 -2.52
C GLN A 129 -11.05 6.14 -3.39
N LYS A 130 -9.99 6.70 -2.82
CA LYS A 130 -8.70 6.87 -3.52
C LYS A 130 -8.10 5.53 -3.95
N ALA A 131 -8.21 4.47 -3.14
CA ALA A 131 -7.79 3.13 -3.53
C ALA A 131 -8.51 2.64 -4.78
N LYS A 132 -9.84 2.81 -4.84
CA LYS A 132 -10.66 2.44 -6.00
C LYS A 132 -10.23 3.15 -7.30
N GLU A 133 -9.71 4.35 -7.19
CA GLU A 133 -9.28 5.16 -8.34
C GLU A 133 -7.89 4.75 -8.87
N THR A 134 -7.02 4.15 -8.01
CA THR A 134 -5.64 3.84 -8.40
C THR A 134 -5.50 2.62 -9.28
N LYS A 135 -6.25 1.56 -9.02
CA LYS A 135 -6.15 0.29 -9.75
C LYS A 135 -7.51 -0.38 -9.85
N ARG A 136 -8.00 -0.52 -11.06
CA ARG A 136 -9.27 -1.18 -11.32
C ARG A 136 -9.05 -2.68 -11.57
N SER A 137 -9.63 -3.48 -10.72
CA SER A 137 -9.82 -4.92 -10.91
C SER A 137 -11.05 -5.35 -10.13
N VAL A 138 -11.66 -6.45 -10.53
CA VAL A 138 -12.88 -6.95 -9.86
C VAL A 138 -12.64 -7.25 -8.39
N LEU A 139 -11.45 -7.76 -8.04
CA LEU A 139 -11.07 -8.00 -6.66
C LEU A 139 -10.91 -6.68 -5.88
N ASN A 140 -10.27 -5.68 -6.48
CA ASN A 140 -10.08 -4.38 -5.82
C ASN A 140 -11.41 -3.68 -5.60
N ASP A 141 -12.33 -3.76 -6.58
CA ASP A 141 -13.69 -3.22 -6.46
C ASP A 141 -14.47 -3.94 -5.35
N TYR A 142 -14.35 -5.27 -5.26
CA TYR A 142 -14.94 -6.03 -4.15
C TYR A 142 -14.42 -5.54 -2.80
N VAL A 143 -13.09 -5.46 -2.63
CA VAL A 143 -12.47 -5.07 -1.36
C VAL A 143 -12.86 -3.65 -0.97
N THR A 144 -12.74 -2.69 -1.89
CA THR A 144 -13.03 -1.29 -1.59
C THR A 144 -14.52 -1.03 -1.34
N ASN A 145 -15.42 -1.65 -2.11
CA ASN A 145 -16.87 -1.52 -1.90
C ASN A 145 -17.28 -2.13 -0.55
N SER A 146 -16.73 -3.30 -0.20
CA SER A 146 -16.98 -3.93 1.09
C SER A 146 -16.53 -3.06 2.25
N LEU A 147 -15.29 -2.54 2.21
CA LEU A 147 -14.75 -1.69 3.26
C LEU A 147 -15.47 -0.34 3.37
N ASN A 148 -15.90 0.24 2.25
CA ASN A 148 -16.75 1.43 2.25
C ASN A 148 -18.10 1.17 2.91
N ASN A 149 -18.74 0.04 2.62
CA ASN A 149 -19.99 -0.34 3.27
C ASN A 149 -19.81 -0.44 4.80
N TRP A 150 -18.78 -1.16 5.25
CA TRP A 150 -18.43 -1.27 6.68
C TRP A 150 -18.10 0.07 7.33
N SER A 151 -17.51 1.01 6.61
CA SER A 151 -17.22 2.37 7.11
C SER A 151 -18.49 3.21 7.32
N ASN A 152 -19.59 2.84 6.66
CA ASN A 152 -20.87 3.56 6.72
C ASN A 152 -21.84 3.02 7.78
N LEU A 153 -21.56 1.90 8.45
CA LEU A 153 -22.55 1.22 9.31
C LEU A 153 -23.14 2.10 10.41
N LYS A 154 -22.35 2.99 11.00
CA LYS A 154 -22.85 3.91 12.06
C LYS A 154 -23.89 4.92 11.57
N THR A 155 -23.90 5.23 10.28
CA THR A 155 -24.80 6.20 9.64
C THR A 155 -25.78 5.56 8.66
N SER A 156 -25.75 4.23 8.55
CA SER A 156 -26.57 3.42 7.65
C SER A 156 -27.59 2.59 8.43
N ASN A 157 -28.37 1.83 7.70
CA ASN A 157 -29.27 0.80 8.24
C ASN A 157 -29.06 -0.50 7.45
N LEU A 158 -29.66 -1.61 7.94
CA LEU A 158 -29.55 -2.92 7.32
C LEU A 158 -29.91 -2.88 5.83
N ASN A 159 -31.04 -2.26 5.47
CA ASN A 159 -31.53 -2.24 4.09
C ASN A 159 -30.54 -1.54 3.16
N ASN A 160 -30.03 -0.37 3.53
CA ASN A 160 -29.07 0.38 2.73
C ASN A 160 -27.74 -0.39 2.58
N SER A 161 -27.26 -1.00 3.67
CA SER A 161 -26.05 -1.82 3.64
C SER A 161 -26.20 -3.07 2.78
N MET A 162 -27.40 -3.67 2.77
CA MET A 162 -27.73 -4.81 1.89
C MET A 162 -27.79 -4.41 0.41
N ILE A 163 -28.27 -3.20 0.09
CA ILE A 163 -28.21 -2.68 -1.29
C ILE A 163 -26.77 -2.55 -1.78
N GLU A 164 -25.86 -2.09 -0.92
CA GLU A 164 -24.43 -2.01 -1.29
C GLU A 164 -23.80 -3.39 -1.52
N ILE A 165 -24.14 -4.40 -0.71
CA ILE A 165 -23.69 -5.79 -0.94
C ILE A 165 -24.20 -6.33 -2.29
N LYS A 166 -25.43 -6.04 -2.68
CA LYS A 166 -25.98 -6.50 -3.97
C LYS A 166 -25.21 -5.97 -5.18
N LYS A 167 -24.53 -4.84 -5.05
CA LYS A 167 -23.70 -4.26 -6.13
C LYS A 167 -22.36 -5.00 -6.33
N ILE A 168 -21.98 -5.86 -5.39
CA ILE A 168 -20.76 -6.67 -5.49
C ILE A 168 -20.94 -7.71 -6.61
N ASP A 169 -19.88 -7.92 -7.38
CA ASP A 169 -19.85 -8.87 -8.51
C ASP A 169 -20.22 -10.30 -8.06
N GLU A 170 -20.99 -11.01 -8.89
CA GLU A 170 -21.48 -12.36 -8.59
C GLU A 170 -20.37 -13.39 -8.41
N ARG A 171 -19.19 -13.16 -8.95
CA ARG A 171 -18.01 -14.00 -8.70
C ARG A 171 -17.63 -14.10 -7.22
N PHE A 172 -18.08 -13.16 -6.40
CA PHE A 172 -17.88 -13.16 -4.95
C PHE A 172 -19.13 -13.54 -4.15
N GLU A 173 -20.04 -14.32 -4.74
CA GLU A 173 -21.32 -14.68 -4.12
C GLU A 173 -21.18 -15.29 -2.72
N ASN A 174 -20.19 -16.17 -2.52
CA ASN A 174 -19.94 -16.76 -1.20
C ASN A 174 -19.50 -15.70 -0.17
N LEU A 175 -18.68 -14.75 -0.57
CA LEU A 175 -18.26 -13.66 0.29
C LEU A 175 -19.40 -12.66 0.56
N LYS A 176 -20.32 -12.46 -0.39
CA LYS A 176 -21.55 -11.70 -0.17
C LYS A 176 -22.42 -12.33 0.92
N LYS A 177 -22.59 -13.66 0.89
CA LYS A 177 -23.35 -14.39 1.92
C LYS A 177 -22.75 -14.20 3.30
N ILE A 178 -21.43 -14.28 3.44
CA ILE A 178 -20.74 -14.01 4.71
C ILE A 178 -20.99 -12.57 5.17
N GLN A 179 -20.84 -11.59 4.29
CA GLN A 179 -21.08 -10.19 4.64
C GLN A 179 -22.55 -9.93 5.01
N ASN A 180 -23.50 -10.58 4.33
CA ASN A 180 -24.91 -10.51 4.67
C ASN A 180 -25.17 -10.98 6.10
N ILE A 181 -24.60 -12.11 6.51
CA ILE A 181 -24.74 -12.63 7.87
C ILE A 181 -24.14 -11.63 8.88
N PHE A 182 -22.96 -11.10 8.64
CA PHE A 182 -22.34 -10.12 9.52
C PHE A 182 -23.16 -8.83 9.64
N LEU A 183 -23.74 -8.34 8.55
CA LEU A 183 -24.63 -7.17 8.61
C LEU A 183 -25.90 -7.45 9.38
N ASN A 184 -26.54 -8.60 9.17
CA ASN A 184 -27.70 -8.99 9.97
C ASN A 184 -27.33 -9.07 11.46
N CYS A 185 -26.19 -9.66 11.80
CA CYS A 185 -25.71 -9.70 13.17
C CYS A 185 -25.46 -8.30 13.75
N TYR A 186 -24.82 -7.42 13.00
CA TYR A 186 -24.49 -6.06 13.45
C TYR A 186 -25.75 -5.20 13.72
N PHE A 187 -26.80 -5.39 12.92
CA PHE A 187 -28.07 -4.63 13.04
C PHE A 187 -29.17 -5.38 13.79
N ASP A 188 -28.82 -6.45 14.51
CA ASP A 188 -29.80 -7.33 15.22
C ASP A 188 -30.95 -7.82 14.31
N GLY A 189 -30.62 -8.15 13.06
CA GLY A 189 -31.56 -8.60 12.06
C GLY A 189 -32.19 -9.95 12.43
N PRO A 190 -33.50 -10.17 12.16
CA PRO A 190 -34.24 -11.35 12.62
C PRO A 190 -33.79 -12.64 11.92
N ASN A 191 -33.09 -12.54 10.81
CA ASN A 191 -32.71 -13.72 10.01
C ASN A 191 -31.26 -14.20 10.27
N THR A 192 -30.53 -13.65 11.23
CA THR A 192 -29.11 -13.96 11.47
C THR A 192 -28.87 -15.45 11.65
N ASP A 193 -29.63 -16.11 12.55
CA ASP A 193 -29.48 -17.52 12.84
C ASP A 193 -29.79 -18.44 11.65
N SER A 194 -30.85 -18.11 10.89
CA SER A 194 -31.23 -18.91 9.71
C SER A 194 -30.20 -18.80 8.60
N LEU A 195 -29.69 -17.59 8.34
CA LEU A 195 -28.65 -17.33 7.35
C LEU A 195 -27.32 -18.05 7.72
N TYR A 196 -26.98 -18.02 9.00
CA TYR A 196 -25.78 -18.74 9.49
C TYR A 196 -25.92 -20.25 9.31
N LYS A 197 -27.07 -20.83 9.72
CA LYS A 197 -27.35 -22.26 9.53
C LYS A 197 -27.32 -22.68 8.05
N GLU A 198 -27.91 -21.85 7.17
CA GLU A 198 -27.85 -22.07 5.72
C GLU A 198 -26.42 -22.08 5.21
N LEU A 199 -25.57 -21.14 5.64
CA LEU A 199 -24.18 -21.03 5.21
C LEU A 199 -23.39 -22.29 5.56
N ILE A 200 -23.47 -22.77 6.81
CA ILE A 200 -22.69 -23.94 7.28
C ILE A 200 -23.26 -25.27 6.76
N SER A 201 -24.56 -25.35 6.48
CA SER A 201 -25.19 -26.57 5.95
C SER A 201 -24.96 -26.73 4.45
N ASN A 202 -24.58 -25.71 3.74
CA ASN A 202 -24.40 -25.73 2.30
C ASN A 202 -23.07 -26.39 1.92
N LYS A 203 -23.15 -27.71 1.63
CA LYS A 203 -21.97 -28.50 1.20
C LYS A 203 -21.31 -28.05 -0.10
N LYS A 204 -21.92 -27.16 -0.89
CA LYS A 204 -21.35 -26.60 -2.11
C LYS A 204 -20.39 -25.44 -1.82
N THR A 205 -20.50 -24.83 -0.65
CA THR A 205 -19.57 -23.79 -0.19
C THR A 205 -18.58 -24.47 0.73
N ASP A 206 -17.38 -24.77 0.24
CA ASP A 206 -16.33 -25.37 1.06
C ASP A 206 -15.77 -24.34 2.05
N PHE A 207 -16.57 -24.01 3.05
CA PHE A 207 -16.13 -23.24 4.22
C PHE A 207 -15.50 -24.13 5.29
N SER A 208 -15.32 -25.42 5.02
CA SER A 208 -14.69 -26.37 5.96
C SER A 208 -13.27 -25.95 6.36
N ARG A 209 -12.60 -25.15 5.50
CA ARG A 209 -11.28 -24.58 5.78
C ARG A 209 -11.29 -23.41 6.79
N TYR A 210 -12.46 -22.88 7.14
CA TYR A 210 -12.61 -21.76 8.09
C TYR A 210 -13.21 -22.17 9.43
N ASN A 211 -13.38 -23.48 9.65
CA ASN A 211 -13.88 -24.05 10.90
C ASN A 211 -12.74 -24.32 11.91
N TYR A 212 -11.86 -23.32 12.12
CA TYR A 212 -10.83 -23.38 13.16
C TYR A 212 -11.04 -22.30 14.20
#